data_595e98889bd378ad45eb2c931e876cb8
#
_entry.id   595e98889bd378ad45eb2c931e876cb8
#
_cell.length_a   1.000
_cell.length_b   1.000
_cell.length_c   1.000
_cell.angle_alpha   90.00
_cell.angle_beta   90.00
_cell.angle_gamma   90.00
#
_symmetry.space_group_name_H-M   'P 1'
#
loop_
_entity.id
_entity.type
_entity.pdbx_description
1 polymer ?
#
loop_
_entity_poly.entity_id
_entity_poly.type
_entity_poly.pdbx_seq_one_letter_code
_entity_poly.pdbx_strand_id
1 'polypeptide(L)'
;KKGLVIGIANDHSIAWGITDNLCKEGAKVFLTYQNDAIKKRVDQLSQNIDCLGIFPCDVSSTESIEKLKDSIDTKIDFIVHAVAYSDKTELGGKYLDTSKDNFLQTLHISAFSLTEITKIFMPLLNDNASIMALSYYGAKKYMQSYNVMGVAKAALETSIKYLAVDMGDRGIRVNAISAGPMRTLAGAVIK
;
A
#
# COMPACT_ATOMS: atom_id res chain seq x y z
N LYS A 1 -16.44 -9.77 -6.10
CA LYS A 1 -15.24 -9.10 -6.60
C LYS A 1 -14.00 -9.76 -6.01
N LYS A 2 -12.90 -9.82 -6.78
CA LYS A 2 -11.60 -10.35 -6.31
C LYS A 2 -10.58 -9.22 -6.27
N GLY A 3 -9.66 -9.22 -5.31
CA GLY A 3 -8.63 -8.20 -5.28
C GLY A 3 -7.41 -8.54 -4.45
N LEU A 4 -6.40 -7.68 -4.56
CA LEU A 4 -5.12 -7.79 -3.87
C LEU A 4 -5.02 -6.71 -2.79
N VAL A 5 -4.66 -7.10 -1.57
CA VAL A 5 -4.40 -6.15 -0.47
C VAL A 5 -2.96 -6.28 -0.01
N ILE A 6 -2.22 -5.17 -0.07
CA ILE A 6 -0.82 -5.07 0.31
C ILE A 6 -0.68 -4.15 1.52
N GLY A 7 0.05 -4.60 2.55
CA GLY A 7 0.38 -3.76 3.71
C GLY A 7 -0.31 -4.14 5.01
N ILE A 8 -0.87 -5.34 5.12
CA ILE A 8 -1.37 -5.85 6.41
C ILE A 8 -0.16 -6.20 7.29
N ALA A 9 -0.11 -5.61 8.49
CA ALA A 9 0.91 -5.90 9.49
C ALA A 9 0.32 -6.58 10.75
N ASN A 10 -0.92 -6.26 11.09
CA ASN A 10 -1.71 -6.83 12.19
C ASN A 10 -3.19 -6.40 12.06
N ASP A 11 -4.01 -6.78 13.03
CA ASP A 11 -5.43 -6.43 13.15
C ASP A 11 -5.73 -4.93 13.32
N HIS A 12 -4.74 -4.14 13.73
CA HIS A 12 -4.87 -2.68 13.86
C HIS A 12 -4.43 -1.91 12.59
N SER A 13 -3.92 -2.60 11.57
CA SER A 13 -3.55 -1.93 10.32
C SER A 13 -4.79 -1.47 9.54
N ILE A 14 -4.69 -0.29 8.92
CA ILE A 14 -5.76 0.24 8.05
C ILE A 14 -6.07 -0.78 6.93
N ALA A 15 -5.04 -1.42 6.38
CA ALA A 15 -5.19 -2.47 5.38
C ALA A 15 -6.10 -3.61 5.87
N TRP A 16 -5.98 -4.02 7.13
CA TRP A 16 -6.85 -5.05 7.68
C TRP A 16 -8.30 -4.57 7.80
N GLY A 17 -8.53 -3.36 8.34
CA GLY A 17 -9.86 -2.78 8.41
C GLY A 17 -10.55 -2.67 7.06
N ILE A 18 -9.80 -2.31 6.00
CA ILE A 18 -10.30 -2.31 4.62
C ILE A 18 -10.63 -3.74 4.17
N THR A 19 -9.74 -4.70 4.40
CA THR A 19 -9.91 -6.11 4.02
C THR A 19 -11.16 -6.72 4.65
N ASP A 20 -11.32 -6.57 5.95
CA ASP A 20 -12.47 -7.10 6.70
C ASP A 20 -13.80 -6.55 6.18
N ASN A 21 -13.86 -5.23 5.92
CA ASN A 21 -15.07 -4.63 5.36
C ASN A 21 -15.34 -5.09 3.92
N LEU A 22 -14.33 -5.19 3.07
CA LEU A 22 -14.50 -5.70 1.70
C LEU A 22 -15.01 -7.14 1.70
N CYS A 23 -14.50 -8.00 2.58
CA CYS A 23 -14.95 -9.38 2.68
C CYS A 23 -16.38 -9.49 3.22
N LYS A 24 -16.79 -8.64 4.17
CA LYS A 24 -18.19 -8.54 4.62
C LYS A 24 -19.16 -8.16 3.50
N GLU A 25 -18.68 -7.38 2.53
CA GLU A 25 -19.42 -7.04 1.31
C GLU A 25 -19.26 -8.08 0.18
N GLY A 26 -18.76 -9.28 0.48
CA GLY A 26 -18.66 -10.40 -0.43
C GLY A 26 -17.46 -10.36 -1.39
N ALA A 27 -16.44 -9.55 -1.11
CA ALA A 27 -15.18 -9.62 -1.85
C ALA A 27 -14.34 -10.81 -1.39
N LYS A 28 -13.53 -11.35 -2.33
CA LYS A 28 -12.49 -12.36 -2.08
C LYS A 28 -11.13 -11.72 -2.29
N VAL A 29 -10.17 -12.01 -1.41
CA VAL A 29 -8.92 -11.27 -1.37
C VAL A 29 -7.69 -12.16 -1.43
N PHE A 30 -6.67 -11.70 -2.15
CA PHE A 30 -5.29 -12.13 -2.00
C PHE A 30 -4.61 -11.18 -1.01
N LEU A 31 -3.85 -11.72 -0.07
CA LEU A 31 -3.15 -10.97 0.96
C LEU A 31 -1.65 -11.12 0.80
N THR A 32 -0.90 -10.15 1.30
CA THR A 32 0.57 -10.21 1.28
C THR A 32 1.16 -10.02 2.67
N TYR A 33 2.37 -10.54 2.82
CA TYR A 33 3.24 -10.31 3.98
C TYR A 33 4.67 -10.02 3.54
N GLN A 34 5.40 -9.24 4.33
CA GLN A 34 6.79 -8.90 4.02
C GLN A 34 7.81 -9.88 4.61
N ASN A 35 7.51 -10.46 5.78
CA ASN A 35 8.40 -11.35 6.50
C ASN A 35 7.61 -12.38 7.35
N ASP A 36 8.31 -13.38 7.89
CA ASP A 36 7.70 -14.49 8.64
C ASP A 36 6.95 -14.04 9.90
N ALA A 37 7.41 -12.98 10.56
CA ALA A 37 6.72 -12.46 11.75
C ALA A 37 5.35 -11.85 11.38
N ILE A 38 5.27 -11.18 10.23
CA ILE A 38 4.01 -10.65 9.69
C ILE A 38 3.16 -11.80 9.14
N LYS A 39 3.78 -12.79 8.46
CA LYS A 39 3.07 -13.97 7.93
C LYS A 39 2.20 -14.63 8.98
N LYS A 40 2.75 -14.94 10.15
CA LYS A 40 2.01 -15.59 11.24
C LYS A 40 0.75 -14.83 11.65
N ARG A 41 0.79 -13.49 11.63
CA ARG A 41 -0.37 -12.65 11.96
C ARG A 41 -1.39 -12.65 10.83
N VAL A 42 -0.94 -12.54 9.59
CA VAL A 42 -1.82 -12.56 8.41
C VAL A 42 -2.50 -13.92 8.27
N ASP A 43 -1.78 -15.03 8.50
CA ASP A 43 -2.34 -16.38 8.52
C ASP A 43 -3.49 -16.52 9.55
N GLN A 44 -3.34 -15.96 10.75
CA GLN A 44 -4.39 -15.98 11.77
C GLN A 44 -5.62 -15.14 11.37
N LEU A 45 -5.38 -13.95 10.82
CA LEU A 45 -6.45 -13.04 10.41
C LEU A 45 -7.25 -13.61 9.22
N SER A 46 -6.56 -14.26 8.29
CA SER A 46 -7.17 -14.79 7.06
C SER A 46 -8.17 -15.93 7.30
N GLN A 47 -8.11 -16.60 8.45
CA GLN A 47 -8.99 -17.72 8.78
C GLN A 47 -10.48 -17.32 8.87
N ASN A 48 -10.76 -16.04 9.07
CA ASN A 48 -12.11 -15.52 9.30
C ASN A 48 -12.70 -14.78 8.09
N ILE A 49 -12.04 -14.86 6.93
CA ILE A 49 -12.43 -14.14 5.72
C ILE A 49 -12.31 -15.02 4.46
N ASP A 50 -12.91 -14.59 3.37
CA ASP A 50 -12.80 -15.23 2.04
C ASP A 50 -11.43 -14.93 1.41
N CYS A 51 -10.36 -15.54 1.96
CA CYS A 51 -8.98 -15.39 1.50
C CYS A 51 -8.67 -16.40 0.39
N LEU A 52 -8.24 -15.89 -0.77
CA LEU A 52 -7.86 -16.69 -1.94
C LEU A 52 -6.40 -17.18 -1.88
N GLY A 53 -5.57 -16.53 -1.09
CA GLY A 53 -4.16 -16.89 -0.90
C GLY A 53 -3.38 -15.80 -0.16
N ILE A 54 -2.25 -16.20 0.42
CA ILE A 54 -1.36 -15.33 1.17
C ILE A 54 0.05 -15.51 0.61
N PHE A 55 0.68 -14.43 0.15
CA PHE A 55 1.94 -14.47 -0.59
C PHE A 55 3.00 -13.54 0.00
N PRO A 56 4.28 -13.90 -0.09
CA PRO A 56 5.36 -12.98 0.24
C PRO A 56 5.39 -11.83 -0.76
N CYS A 57 5.62 -10.61 -0.28
CA CYS A 57 5.82 -9.43 -1.12
C CYS A 57 6.65 -8.38 -0.39
N ASP A 58 7.84 -8.12 -0.92
CA ASP A 58 8.61 -6.93 -0.59
C ASP A 58 8.47 -5.94 -1.76
N VAL A 59 7.77 -4.83 -1.50
CA VAL A 59 7.52 -3.80 -2.53
C VAL A 59 8.76 -2.98 -2.90
N SER A 60 9.88 -3.19 -2.23
CA SER A 60 11.19 -2.63 -2.61
C SER A 60 11.94 -3.49 -3.63
N SER A 61 11.40 -4.65 -3.99
CA SER A 61 11.99 -5.59 -4.94
C SER A 61 11.04 -5.86 -6.11
N THR A 62 11.42 -5.41 -7.30
CA THR A 62 10.69 -5.71 -8.55
C THR A 62 10.47 -7.21 -8.74
N GLU A 63 11.51 -8.02 -8.49
CA GLU A 63 11.43 -9.48 -8.59
C GLU A 63 10.38 -10.08 -7.63
N SER A 64 10.28 -9.52 -6.41
CA SER A 64 9.27 -9.96 -5.43
C SER A 64 7.84 -9.64 -5.91
N ILE A 65 7.63 -8.48 -6.53
CA ILE A 65 6.34 -8.08 -7.07
C ILE A 65 5.97 -8.94 -8.29
N GLU A 66 6.94 -9.25 -9.16
CA GLU A 66 6.73 -10.15 -10.31
C GLU A 66 6.36 -11.57 -9.87
N LYS A 67 7.08 -12.13 -8.89
CA LYS A 67 6.74 -13.44 -8.29
C LYS A 67 5.34 -13.47 -7.69
N LEU A 68 4.95 -12.39 -6.99
CA LEU A 68 3.59 -12.25 -6.47
C LEU A 68 2.56 -12.28 -7.61
N LYS A 69 2.78 -11.49 -8.66
CA LYS A 69 1.89 -11.46 -9.84
C LYS A 69 1.79 -12.84 -10.49
N ASP A 70 2.89 -13.58 -10.63
CA ASP A 70 2.90 -14.91 -11.25
C ASP A 70 2.23 -15.99 -10.38
N SER A 71 2.10 -15.74 -9.06
CA SER A 71 1.37 -16.61 -8.14
C SER A 71 -0.15 -16.42 -8.18
N ILE A 72 -0.65 -15.42 -8.90
CA ILE A 72 -2.09 -15.13 -9.03
C ILE A 72 -2.54 -15.50 -10.44
N ASP A 73 -3.34 -16.54 -10.55
CA ASP A 73 -3.81 -17.16 -11.81
C ASP A 73 -5.14 -16.62 -12.33
N THR A 74 -5.68 -15.58 -11.72
CA THR A 74 -6.98 -15.01 -12.06
C THR A 74 -6.93 -13.49 -12.21
N LYS A 75 -7.87 -12.95 -12.99
CA LYS A 75 -8.07 -11.50 -13.05
C LYS A 75 -8.61 -10.95 -11.72
N ILE A 76 -8.25 -9.72 -11.41
CA ILE A 76 -8.66 -9.01 -10.19
C ILE A 76 -9.38 -7.70 -10.50
N ASP A 77 -10.28 -7.31 -9.62
CA ASP A 77 -11.13 -6.13 -9.74
C ASP A 77 -10.59 -4.93 -8.95
N PHE A 78 -9.69 -5.17 -7.99
CA PHE A 78 -9.12 -4.07 -7.21
C PHE A 78 -7.73 -4.40 -6.64
N ILE A 79 -6.97 -3.33 -6.37
CA ILE A 79 -5.73 -3.37 -5.59
C ILE A 79 -5.85 -2.34 -4.46
N VAL A 80 -5.51 -2.75 -3.24
CA VAL A 80 -5.33 -1.85 -2.09
C VAL A 80 -3.84 -1.79 -1.75
N HIS A 81 -3.24 -0.63 -1.97
CA HIS A 81 -1.85 -0.33 -1.65
C HIS A 81 -1.77 0.45 -0.33
N ALA A 82 -1.50 -0.24 0.76
CA ALA A 82 -1.47 0.33 2.10
C ALA A 82 -0.06 0.24 2.71
N VAL A 83 0.95 0.59 1.93
CA VAL A 83 2.36 0.51 2.30
C VAL A 83 2.96 1.89 2.51
N ALA A 84 3.79 2.01 3.54
CA ALA A 84 4.66 3.15 3.77
C ALA A 84 5.83 2.73 4.66
N TYR A 85 7.00 3.28 4.38
CA TYR A 85 8.21 3.06 5.17
C TYR A 85 9.10 4.30 5.16
N SER A 86 9.68 4.59 6.30
CA SER A 86 10.82 5.50 6.46
C SER A 86 11.62 5.09 7.69
N ASP A 87 12.89 5.45 7.74
CA ASP A 87 13.69 5.27 8.95
C ASP A 87 13.10 6.11 10.08
N LYS A 88 12.72 5.43 11.17
CA LYS A 88 12.07 6.06 12.33
C LYS A 88 12.98 7.07 13.03
N THR A 89 14.28 6.87 12.97
CA THR A 89 15.26 7.77 13.61
C THR A 89 15.32 9.14 12.91
N GLU A 90 14.93 9.20 11.63
CA GLU A 90 14.94 10.43 10.84
C GLU A 90 13.55 11.10 10.71
N LEU A 91 12.49 10.48 11.20
CA LEU A 91 11.16 11.09 11.21
C LEU A 91 11.01 12.17 12.29
N GLY A 92 11.76 12.06 13.39
CA GLY A 92 11.91 13.12 14.40
C GLY A 92 12.95 14.16 13.96
N GLY A 93 12.96 15.32 14.63
CA GLY A 93 13.96 16.35 14.34
C GLY A 93 13.64 17.20 13.10
N LYS A 94 14.68 17.70 12.42
CA LYS A 94 14.53 18.60 11.27
C LYS A 94 14.48 17.82 9.97
N TYR A 95 13.62 18.21 9.06
CA TYR A 95 13.58 17.66 7.70
C TYR A 95 14.93 17.86 6.96
N LEU A 96 15.63 18.96 7.26
CA LEU A 96 16.93 19.28 6.67
C LEU A 96 18.00 18.19 6.92
N ASP A 97 17.84 17.42 7.98
CA ASP A 97 18.80 16.38 8.38
C ASP A 97 18.50 15.01 7.73
N THR A 98 17.48 14.93 6.87
CA THR A 98 17.12 13.70 6.15
C THR A 98 18.29 13.25 5.27
N SER A 99 18.75 12.02 5.46
CA SER A 99 19.79 11.42 4.64
C SER A 99 19.29 11.12 3.22
N LYS A 100 20.21 11.11 2.25
CA LYS A 100 19.91 10.75 0.86
C LYS A 100 19.33 9.34 0.78
N ASP A 101 19.90 8.40 1.52
CA ASP A 101 19.51 7.00 1.45
C ASP A 101 18.09 6.79 1.98
N ASN A 102 17.76 7.38 3.15
CA ASN A 102 16.40 7.33 3.67
C ASN A 102 15.41 8.06 2.76
N PHE A 103 15.79 9.19 2.17
CA PHE A 103 14.95 9.91 1.20
C PHE A 103 14.58 9.00 0.02
N LEU A 104 15.58 8.39 -0.62
CA LEU A 104 15.36 7.50 -1.78
C LEU A 104 14.53 6.28 -1.40
N GLN A 105 14.85 5.62 -0.28
CA GLN A 105 14.12 4.45 0.20
C GLN A 105 12.66 4.78 0.56
N THR A 106 12.44 5.90 1.24
CA THR A 106 11.09 6.35 1.62
C THR A 106 10.24 6.63 0.39
N LEU A 107 10.76 7.34 -0.61
CA LEU A 107 10.04 7.61 -1.86
C LEU A 107 9.80 6.33 -2.67
N HIS A 108 10.78 5.45 -2.74
CA HIS A 108 10.63 4.17 -3.45
C HIS A 108 9.49 3.34 -2.85
N ILE A 109 9.55 3.06 -1.53
CA ILE A 109 8.56 2.19 -0.89
C ILE A 109 7.21 2.88 -0.74
N SER A 110 7.17 4.19 -0.41
CA SER A 110 5.92 4.86 -0.02
C SER A 110 5.21 5.59 -1.16
N ALA A 111 5.85 5.71 -2.33
CA ALA A 111 5.26 6.36 -3.50
C ALA A 111 5.44 5.55 -4.78
N PHE A 112 6.69 5.25 -5.21
CA PHE A 112 6.97 4.62 -6.50
C PHE A 112 6.43 3.19 -6.58
N SER A 113 6.43 2.44 -5.48
CA SER A 113 5.92 1.06 -5.44
C SER A 113 4.47 0.93 -5.93
N LEU A 114 3.62 1.96 -5.74
CA LEU A 114 2.28 1.97 -6.33
C LEU A 114 2.33 1.94 -7.86
N THR A 115 3.20 2.74 -8.46
CA THR A 115 3.37 2.80 -9.91
C THR A 115 3.88 1.46 -10.45
N GLU A 116 4.87 0.89 -9.80
CA GLU A 116 5.48 -0.38 -10.17
C GLU A 116 4.49 -1.55 -10.06
N ILE A 117 3.76 -1.65 -8.95
CA ILE A 117 2.70 -2.64 -8.76
C ILE A 117 1.61 -2.47 -9.81
N THR A 118 1.17 -1.24 -10.08
CA THR A 118 0.16 -0.98 -11.12
C THR A 118 0.62 -1.48 -12.47
N LYS A 119 1.87 -1.18 -12.87
CA LYS A 119 2.47 -1.63 -14.12
C LYS A 119 2.53 -3.16 -14.22
N ILE A 120 3.06 -3.82 -13.20
CA ILE A 120 3.26 -5.28 -13.20
C ILE A 120 1.92 -6.02 -13.19
N PHE A 121 0.94 -5.51 -12.43
CA PHE A 121 -0.39 -6.13 -12.31
C PHE A 121 -1.37 -5.71 -13.43
N MET A 122 -1.02 -4.76 -14.29
CA MET A 122 -1.89 -4.30 -15.38
C MET A 122 -2.48 -5.44 -16.23
N PRO A 123 -1.73 -6.54 -16.57
CA PRO A 123 -2.29 -7.66 -17.31
C PRO A 123 -3.35 -8.46 -16.55
N LEU A 124 -3.34 -8.44 -15.22
CA LEU A 124 -4.31 -9.14 -14.37
C LEU A 124 -5.52 -8.28 -13.97
N LEU A 125 -5.49 -6.97 -14.19
CA LEU A 125 -6.62 -6.10 -13.88
C LEU A 125 -7.76 -6.30 -14.89
N ASN A 126 -8.99 -6.43 -14.37
CA ASN A 126 -10.20 -6.31 -15.17
C ASN A 126 -10.41 -4.87 -15.62
N ASP A 127 -11.14 -4.67 -16.71
CA ASP A 127 -11.65 -3.34 -17.06
C ASP A 127 -12.61 -2.86 -15.95
N ASN A 128 -12.62 -1.55 -15.72
CA ASN A 128 -13.32 -0.92 -14.59
C ASN A 128 -12.84 -1.33 -13.19
N ALA A 129 -11.62 -1.86 -13.08
CA ALA A 129 -10.99 -2.13 -11.79
C ALA A 129 -10.75 -0.86 -10.97
N SER A 130 -10.41 -1.02 -9.70
CA SER A 130 -10.13 0.10 -8.79
C SER A 130 -8.79 -0.11 -8.09
N ILE A 131 -7.93 0.89 -8.15
CA ILE A 131 -6.67 0.93 -7.39
C ILE A 131 -6.81 2.00 -6.31
N MET A 132 -6.52 1.62 -5.07
CA MET A 132 -6.62 2.51 -3.92
C MET A 132 -5.32 2.53 -3.13
N ALA A 133 -4.80 3.72 -2.84
CA ALA A 133 -3.66 3.93 -1.97
C ALA A 133 -4.06 4.67 -0.69
N LEU A 134 -3.18 4.62 0.32
CA LEU A 134 -3.36 5.37 1.57
C LEU A 134 -2.43 6.58 1.58
N SER A 135 -3.02 7.77 1.66
CA SER A 135 -2.33 9.04 1.88
C SER A 135 -2.63 9.60 3.27
N TYR A 136 -2.06 10.75 3.56
CA TYR A 136 -2.23 11.46 4.82
C TYR A 136 -2.14 12.97 4.60
N TYR A 137 -2.79 13.72 5.44
CA TYR A 137 -2.85 15.20 5.36
C TYR A 137 -1.45 15.87 5.31
N GLY A 138 -0.42 15.19 5.84
CA GLY A 138 0.98 15.60 5.71
C GLY A 138 1.51 15.73 4.29
N ALA A 139 0.80 15.22 3.28
CA ALA A 139 1.07 15.50 1.87
C ALA A 139 0.82 16.97 1.48
N LYS A 140 -0.07 17.66 2.20
CA LYS A 140 -0.53 19.03 1.88
C LYS A 140 -0.08 20.07 2.90
N LYS A 141 0.17 19.66 4.13
CA LYS A 141 0.52 20.54 5.24
C LYS A 141 1.69 19.96 6.02
N TYR A 142 2.49 20.86 6.61
CA TYR A 142 3.50 20.44 7.56
C TYR A 142 2.85 19.70 8.74
N MET A 143 3.41 18.54 9.05
CA MET A 143 3.04 17.74 10.21
C MET A 143 4.31 17.43 11.00
N GLN A 144 4.28 17.69 12.29
CA GLN A 144 5.39 17.41 13.19
C GLN A 144 5.74 15.90 13.16
N SER A 145 7.02 15.58 13.18
CA SER A 145 7.53 14.18 13.16
C SER A 145 7.07 13.36 11.94
N TYR A 146 6.82 14.02 10.81
CA TYR A 146 6.44 13.34 9.56
C TYR A 146 7.48 13.52 8.46
N ASN A 147 8.24 14.61 8.46
CA ASN A 147 9.43 14.90 7.62
C ASN A 147 9.31 14.35 6.18
N VAL A 148 10.28 13.50 5.76
CA VAL A 148 10.36 12.94 4.41
C VAL A 148 9.11 12.15 4.00
N MET A 149 8.37 11.59 4.95
CA MET A 149 7.12 10.91 4.66
C MET A 149 6.06 11.86 4.07
N GLY A 150 6.05 13.14 4.49
CA GLY A 150 5.18 14.16 3.89
C GLY A 150 5.50 14.36 2.40
N VAL A 151 6.79 14.41 2.06
CA VAL A 151 7.26 14.50 0.67
C VAL A 151 6.85 13.25 -0.13
N ALA A 152 7.04 12.06 0.45
CA ALA A 152 6.63 10.81 -0.20
C ALA A 152 5.10 10.74 -0.44
N LYS A 153 4.29 11.20 0.53
CA LYS A 153 2.82 11.23 0.34
C LYS A 153 2.38 12.28 -0.68
N ALA A 154 3.08 13.40 -0.80
CA ALA A 154 2.83 14.36 -1.88
C ALA A 154 3.17 13.76 -3.26
N ALA A 155 4.31 13.07 -3.37
CA ALA A 155 4.69 12.33 -4.57
C ALA A 155 3.65 11.25 -4.93
N LEU A 156 3.19 10.48 -3.93
CA LEU A 156 2.14 9.47 -4.10
C LEU A 156 0.84 10.09 -4.65
N GLU A 157 0.34 11.18 -4.05
CA GLU A 157 -0.89 11.84 -4.50
C GLU A 157 -0.77 12.38 -5.94
N THR A 158 0.42 12.83 -6.33
CA THR A 158 0.66 13.28 -7.69
C THR A 158 0.75 12.09 -8.65
N SER A 159 1.46 11.02 -8.29
CA SER A 159 1.54 9.78 -9.09
C SER A 159 0.16 9.20 -9.38
N ILE A 160 -0.75 9.23 -8.41
CA ILE A 160 -2.14 8.77 -8.58
C ILE A 160 -2.85 9.51 -9.71
N LYS A 161 -2.62 10.82 -9.87
CA LYS A 161 -3.26 11.61 -10.95
C LYS A 161 -2.77 11.14 -12.32
N TYR A 162 -1.47 10.88 -12.47
CA TYR A 162 -0.91 10.38 -13.74
C TYR A 162 -1.39 8.95 -14.02
N LEU A 163 -1.33 8.06 -13.04
CA LEU A 163 -1.84 6.70 -13.17
C LEU A 163 -3.34 6.66 -13.53
N ALA A 164 -4.14 7.58 -12.97
CA ALA A 164 -5.57 7.66 -13.29
C ALA A 164 -5.81 8.03 -14.76
N VAL A 165 -4.95 8.86 -15.36
CA VAL A 165 -5.01 9.20 -16.80
C VAL A 165 -4.57 7.98 -17.63
N ASP A 166 -3.42 7.39 -17.30
CA ASP A 166 -2.85 6.26 -18.06
C ASP A 166 -3.78 5.03 -18.07
N MET A 167 -4.56 4.83 -17.00
CA MET A 167 -5.46 3.68 -16.84
C MET A 167 -6.91 3.98 -17.27
N GLY A 168 -7.20 5.22 -17.63
CA GLY A 168 -8.57 5.72 -17.91
C GLY A 168 -9.24 5.05 -19.11
N ASP A 169 -8.48 4.72 -20.16
CA ASP A 169 -9.01 4.06 -21.37
C ASP A 169 -9.65 2.69 -21.08
N ARG A 170 -9.22 2.02 -20.01
CA ARG A 170 -9.80 0.76 -19.53
C ARG A 170 -10.85 0.98 -18.43
N GLY A 171 -11.24 2.22 -18.14
CA GLY A 171 -12.17 2.56 -17.04
C GLY A 171 -11.59 2.26 -15.65
N ILE A 172 -10.29 1.99 -15.52
CA ILE A 172 -9.65 1.70 -14.24
C ILE A 172 -9.46 3.01 -13.46
N ARG A 173 -9.95 3.03 -12.23
CA ARG A 173 -9.88 4.21 -11.36
C ARG A 173 -8.74 4.07 -10.37
N VAL A 174 -7.93 5.12 -10.24
CA VAL A 174 -6.84 5.18 -9.27
C VAL A 174 -7.10 6.32 -8.30
N ASN A 175 -7.21 6.02 -7.00
CA ASN A 175 -7.57 6.98 -5.97
C ASN A 175 -6.75 6.78 -4.69
N ALA A 176 -6.79 7.77 -3.80
CA ALA A 176 -6.25 7.67 -2.45
C ALA A 176 -7.31 8.01 -1.39
N ILE A 177 -7.18 7.34 -0.25
CA ILE A 177 -7.83 7.75 0.99
C ILE A 177 -6.80 8.53 1.81
N SER A 178 -7.09 9.81 2.08
CA SER A 178 -6.34 10.59 3.06
C SER A 178 -6.88 10.25 4.45
N ALA A 179 -6.32 9.22 5.06
CA ALA A 179 -6.74 8.74 6.37
C ALA A 179 -6.36 9.75 7.47
N GLY A 180 -7.19 9.87 8.49
CA GLY A 180 -6.83 10.58 9.72
C GLY A 180 -5.76 9.83 10.53
N PRO A 181 -5.26 10.43 11.63
CA PRO A 181 -4.31 9.75 12.51
C PRO A 181 -4.97 8.54 13.17
N MET A 182 -4.44 7.35 12.89
CA MET A 182 -4.92 6.08 13.43
C MET A 182 -3.81 5.41 14.26
N ARG A 183 -4.19 4.73 15.34
CA ARG A 183 -3.26 3.98 16.19
C ARG A 183 -2.86 2.66 15.48
N THR A 184 -1.93 2.76 14.55
CA THR A 184 -1.33 1.62 13.86
C THR A 184 0.13 1.46 14.25
N LEU A 185 0.78 0.35 13.89
CA LEU A 185 2.23 0.19 14.09
C LEU A 185 3.04 1.30 13.39
N ALA A 186 2.62 1.70 12.19
CA ALA A 186 3.23 2.80 11.46
C ALA A 186 2.92 4.16 12.10
N GLY A 187 1.70 4.37 12.59
CA GLY A 187 1.25 5.61 13.21
C GLY A 187 1.83 5.86 14.61
N ALA A 188 2.34 4.84 15.28
CA ALA A 188 2.91 4.97 16.63
C ALA A 188 4.18 5.84 16.69
N VAL A 189 4.80 6.14 15.55
CA VAL A 189 6.01 6.98 15.41
C VAL A 189 5.65 8.46 15.28
N ILE A 190 4.42 8.76 14.86
CA ILE A 190 3.91 10.13 14.69
C ILE A 190 3.33 10.56 16.03
N LYS A 191 4.05 11.43 16.76
CA LYS A 191 3.61 11.98 18.04
C LYS A 191 2.85 13.28 17.84
#